data_d3a81af583d45fa4d6e0be9d16a213c8
#
_entry.id   d3a81af583d45fa4d6e0be9d16a213c8
#
_cell.length_a   1.000
_cell.length_b   1.000
_cell.length_c   1.000
_cell.angle_alpha   90.00
_cell.angle_beta   90.00
_cell.angle_gamma   90.00
#
_symmetry.space_group_name_H-M   'P 1'
#
loop_
_entity.id
_entity.type
_entity.pdbx_description
1 polymer ?
#
loop_
_entity_poly.entity_id
_entity_poly.type
_entity_poly.pdbx_seq_one_letter_code
_entity_poly.pdbx_strand_id
1 'polypeptide(L)'
;MTLPMSWSEWAQYDGVALAARVRNGELTAQELANQASAAIAKVNPALAGVVEVFEDAIADPAKAGANLAGPFAGLPFLMKDLGPTMQGRLQEMGSLLMRGNRASSDTFLTGKMRQAGLNLIGRTTTPEFGVCSSADNPAIYVTRNPWNTDYTTCRSSAGSAAMVAAGAVPIAHSTDGGGSIRIPAGVNGNIGLKVSRGVFSLAPHMSDLTGLVSIQGCQSRTVRDTAAFVDACRGPAPGELMPFWTAPEPYQEMVKRDPGRLKIALSHQWGDYRDAADRCRTRKGRALPRRQIGRAHV
;
A
#
# COMPACT_ATOMS: atom_id res chain seq x y z
N MET A 1 17.02 -7.66 -21.58
CA MET A 1 15.61 -8.13 -21.60
C MET A 1 14.77 -6.99 -22.11
N THR A 2 13.98 -7.21 -23.17
CA THR A 2 13.06 -6.19 -23.70
C THR A 2 11.87 -6.11 -22.76
N LEU A 3 11.52 -4.90 -22.30
CA LEU A 3 10.35 -4.69 -21.44
C LEU A 3 9.06 -4.74 -22.29
N PRO A 4 7.96 -5.27 -21.75
CA PRO A 4 6.70 -5.41 -22.49
C PRO A 4 6.00 -4.07 -22.76
N MET A 5 6.34 -3.03 -22.01
CA MET A 5 5.76 -1.68 -22.12
C MET A 5 6.83 -0.60 -21.98
N SER A 6 6.59 0.56 -22.62
CA SER A 6 7.32 1.79 -22.30
C SER A 6 6.96 2.29 -20.88
N TRP A 7 7.81 3.15 -20.31
CA TRP A 7 7.53 3.73 -18.99
C TRP A 7 6.27 4.59 -18.97
N SER A 8 5.96 5.27 -20.06
CA SER A 8 4.74 6.07 -20.20
C SER A 8 3.48 5.20 -20.22
N GLU A 9 3.51 4.06 -20.91
CA GLU A 9 2.40 3.10 -20.89
C GLU A 9 2.23 2.48 -19.51
N TRP A 10 3.31 1.99 -18.90
CA TRP A 10 3.27 1.43 -17.55
C TRP A 10 2.64 2.38 -16.53
N ALA A 11 2.97 3.66 -16.59
CA ALA A 11 2.44 4.69 -15.69
C ALA A 11 0.95 4.98 -15.88
N GLN A 12 0.37 4.68 -17.04
CA GLN A 12 -1.04 4.93 -17.35
C GLN A 12 -1.98 3.86 -16.79
N TYR A 13 -1.49 2.63 -16.57
CA TYR A 13 -2.31 1.54 -16.07
C TYR A 13 -2.30 1.49 -14.55
N ASP A 14 -3.48 1.27 -13.96
CA ASP A 14 -3.60 0.83 -12.57
C ASP A 14 -3.51 -0.70 -12.46
N GLY A 15 -3.50 -1.22 -11.24
CA GLY A 15 -3.35 -2.65 -11.00
C GLY A 15 -4.47 -3.50 -11.58
N VAL A 16 -5.71 -3.02 -11.49
CA VAL A 16 -6.88 -3.72 -12.06
C VAL A 16 -6.79 -3.81 -13.59
N ALA A 17 -6.34 -2.74 -14.25
CA ALA A 17 -6.16 -2.74 -15.70
C ALA A 17 -5.02 -3.67 -16.14
N LEU A 18 -3.89 -3.67 -15.43
CA LEU A 18 -2.77 -4.59 -15.72
C LEU A 18 -3.19 -6.06 -15.53
N ALA A 19 -3.90 -6.36 -14.45
CA ALA A 19 -4.44 -7.70 -14.22
C ALA A 19 -5.43 -8.14 -15.30
N ALA A 20 -6.24 -7.22 -15.83
CA ALA A 20 -7.15 -7.51 -16.94
C ALA A 20 -6.37 -7.89 -18.21
N ARG A 21 -5.28 -7.21 -18.51
CA ARG A 21 -4.42 -7.53 -19.67
C ARG A 21 -3.79 -8.93 -19.56
N VAL A 22 -3.42 -9.35 -18.34
CA VAL A 22 -2.94 -10.73 -18.11
C VAL A 22 -4.06 -11.74 -18.35
N ARG A 23 -5.26 -11.51 -17.79
CA ARG A 23 -6.40 -12.41 -17.99
C ARG A 23 -6.83 -12.53 -19.46
N ASN A 24 -6.66 -11.46 -20.23
CA ASN A 24 -6.95 -11.45 -21.68
C ASN A 24 -5.85 -12.09 -22.52
N GLY A 25 -4.72 -12.51 -21.93
CA GLY A 25 -3.58 -13.08 -22.66
C GLY A 25 -2.73 -12.07 -23.43
N GLU A 26 -2.93 -10.76 -23.17
CA GLU A 26 -2.12 -9.69 -23.79
C GLU A 26 -0.74 -9.57 -23.15
N LEU A 27 -0.60 -9.97 -21.90
CA LEU A 27 0.63 -9.98 -21.12
C LEU A 27 0.68 -11.23 -20.24
N THR A 28 1.87 -11.61 -19.85
CA THR A 28 2.09 -12.64 -18.83
C THR A 28 2.36 -12.01 -17.46
N ALA A 29 2.09 -12.75 -16.40
CA ALA A 29 2.43 -12.33 -15.03
C ALA A 29 3.95 -12.12 -14.88
N GLN A 30 4.76 -12.92 -15.56
CA GLN A 30 6.22 -12.78 -15.55
C GLN A 30 6.68 -11.48 -16.23
N GLU A 31 6.07 -11.10 -17.36
CA GLU A 31 6.37 -9.83 -18.01
C GLU A 31 6.05 -8.63 -17.11
N LEU A 32 4.91 -8.67 -16.39
CA LEU A 32 4.60 -7.65 -15.40
C LEU A 32 5.61 -7.62 -14.26
N ALA A 33 6.03 -8.78 -13.75
CA ALA A 33 7.03 -8.86 -12.69
C ALA A 33 8.39 -8.31 -13.14
N ASN A 34 8.81 -8.62 -14.37
CA ASN A 34 10.02 -8.07 -14.99
C ASN A 34 9.94 -6.54 -15.15
N GLN A 35 8.80 -6.01 -15.60
CA GLN A 35 8.58 -4.57 -15.73
C GLN A 35 8.69 -3.87 -14.39
N ALA A 36 8.04 -4.40 -13.35
CA ALA A 36 8.09 -3.85 -12.00
C ALA A 36 9.51 -3.93 -11.40
N SER A 37 10.21 -5.05 -11.58
CA SER A 37 11.60 -5.22 -11.14
C SER A 37 12.52 -4.19 -11.80
N ALA A 38 12.41 -3.98 -13.11
CA ALA A 38 13.17 -2.96 -13.82
C ALA A 38 12.81 -1.54 -13.35
N ALA A 39 11.55 -1.26 -13.05
CA ALA A 39 11.12 0.02 -12.48
C ALA A 39 11.72 0.24 -11.08
N ILE A 40 11.68 -0.77 -10.22
CA ILE A 40 12.30 -0.73 -8.89
C ILE A 40 13.81 -0.46 -9.04
N ALA A 41 14.51 -1.22 -9.88
CA ALA A 41 15.95 -1.05 -10.10
C ALA A 41 16.31 0.36 -10.58
N LYS A 42 15.43 1.00 -11.35
CA LYS A 42 15.61 2.36 -11.85
C LYS A 42 15.44 3.44 -10.77
N VAL A 43 14.43 3.30 -9.89
CA VAL A 43 14.09 4.37 -8.93
C VAL A 43 14.65 4.15 -7.53
N ASN A 44 14.89 2.90 -7.12
CA ASN A 44 15.31 2.57 -5.76
C ASN A 44 16.68 3.15 -5.35
N PRO A 45 17.68 3.31 -6.23
CA PRO A 45 18.94 3.95 -5.85
C PRO A 45 18.77 5.38 -5.32
N ALA A 46 17.78 6.13 -5.81
CA ALA A 46 17.49 7.48 -5.36
C ALA A 46 16.51 7.52 -4.17
N LEU A 47 15.59 6.55 -4.10
CA LEU A 47 14.48 6.58 -3.14
C LEU A 47 14.70 5.69 -1.91
N ALA A 48 15.54 4.67 -2.00
CA ALA A 48 15.78 3.68 -0.94
C ALA A 48 14.48 3.15 -0.31
N GLY A 49 13.51 2.79 -1.15
CA GLY A 49 12.17 2.35 -0.71
C GLY A 49 12.00 0.83 -0.65
N VAL A 50 12.89 0.06 -1.30
CA VAL A 50 12.87 -1.40 -1.33
C VAL A 50 14.15 -1.93 -0.71
N VAL A 51 14.02 -2.86 0.25
CA VAL A 51 15.15 -3.50 0.95
C VAL A 51 15.52 -4.85 0.36
N GLU A 52 14.59 -5.53 -0.31
CA GLU A 52 14.83 -6.83 -0.91
C GLU A 52 13.86 -7.05 -2.08
N VAL A 53 14.38 -7.61 -3.16
CA VAL A 53 13.60 -8.09 -4.30
C VAL A 53 13.66 -9.61 -4.32
N PHE A 54 12.55 -10.27 -4.61
CA PHE A 54 12.45 -11.73 -4.64
C PHE A 54 12.59 -12.23 -6.08
N GLU A 55 13.80 -12.59 -6.48
CA GLU A 55 14.11 -13.03 -7.84
C GLU A 55 13.31 -14.27 -8.27
N ASP A 56 13.04 -15.20 -7.34
CA ASP A 56 12.22 -16.38 -7.61
C ASP A 56 10.75 -16.02 -7.92
N ALA A 57 10.20 -14.99 -7.26
CA ALA A 57 8.85 -14.51 -7.53
C ALA A 57 8.75 -13.73 -8.86
N ILE A 58 9.84 -13.11 -9.29
CA ILE A 58 9.93 -12.48 -10.59
C ILE A 58 10.04 -13.54 -11.69
N ALA A 59 10.88 -14.56 -11.46
CA ALA A 59 11.11 -15.62 -12.44
C ALA A 59 9.88 -16.50 -12.69
N ASP A 60 9.14 -16.84 -11.63
CA ASP A 60 7.94 -17.68 -11.72
C ASP A 60 6.89 -17.24 -10.67
N PRO A 61 6.00 -16.30 -11.04
CA PRO A 61 4.94 -15.82 -10.16
C PRO A 61 4.03 -16.93 -9.60
N ALA A 62 3.69 -17.92 -10.43
CA ALA A 62 2.81 -19.01 -10.02
C ALA A 62 3.47 -19.93 -8.98
N LYS A 63 4.73 -20.31 -9.22
CA LYS A 63 5.52 -21.13 -8.29
C LYS A 63 5.79 -20.38 -6.98
N ALA A 64 5.91 -19.06 -7.02
CA ALA A 64 6.04 -18.20 -5.83
C ALA A 64 4.71 -18.04 -5.06
N GLY A 65 3.63 -18.63 -5.55
CA GLY A 65 2.34 -18.75 -4.88
C GLY A 65 1.27 -17.76 -5.34
N ALA A 66 1.49 -16.96 -6.38
CA ALA A 66 0.44 -16.11 -6.95
C ALA A 66 -0.60 -16.96 -7.71
N ASN A 67 -1.88 -16.84 -7.32
CA ASN A 67 -2.97 -17.47 -8.05
C ASN A 67 -3.28 -16.68 -9.33
N LEU A 68 -2.81 -17.15 -10.48
CA LEU A 68 -3.01 -16.45 -11.77
C LEU A 68 -4.48 -16.39 -12.20
N ALA A 69 -5.36 -17.22 -11.63
CA ALA A 69 -6.81 -17.12 -11.83
C ALA A 69 -7.49 -16.11 -10.89
N GLY A 70 -6.77 -15.56 -9.92
CA GLY A 70 -7.28 -14.55 -9.01
C GLY A 70 -7.54 -13.19 -9.68
N PRO A 71 -8.27 -12.27 -9.03
CA PRO A 71 -8.64 -10.98 -9.60
C PRO A 71 -7.43 -10.12 -10.01
N PHE A 72 -6.28 -10.30 -9.39
CA PHE A 72 -5.04 -9.59 -9.72
C PHE A 72 -4.09 -10.34 -10.67
N ALA A 73 -4.35 -11.60 -11.00
CA ALA A 73 -3.73 -12.37 -12.09
C ALA A 73 -2.18 -12.27 -12.16
N GLY A 74 -1.49 -12.32 -11.02
CA GLY A 74 -0.03 -12.24 -10.97
C GLY A 74 0.52 -10.80 -10.94
N LEU A 75 -0.31 -9.81 -10.60
CA LEU A 75 0.11 -8.42 -10.46
C LEU A 75 1.27 -8.27 -9.46
N PRO A 76 2.39 -7.63 -9.84
CA PRO A 76 3.51 -7.39 -8.94
C PRO A 76 3.10 -6.49 -7.77
N PHE A 77 3.49 -6.93 -6.57
CA PHE A 77 3.09 -6.32 -5.31
C PHE A 77 4.25 -6.32 -4.33
N LEU A 78 4.46 -5.21 -3.63
CA LEU A 78 5.50 -5.09 -2.61
C LEU A 78 4.90 -5.19 -1.21
N MET A 79 5.57 -5.94 -0.34
CA MET A 79 5.19 -6.11 1.05
C MET A 79 5.95 -5.13 1.93
N LYS A 80 5.26 -4.45 2.83
CA LYS A 80 5.95 -3.69 3.89
C LYS A 80 6.69 -4.65 4.81
N ASP A 81 7.90 -4.30 5.23
CA ASP A 81 8.71 -5.08 6.17
C ASP A 81 8.17 -5.02 7.62
N LEU A 82 6.87 -4.88 7.77
CA LEU A 82 6.13 -4.88 9.04
C LEU A 82 4.66 -5.22 8.80
N GLY A 83 4.13 -6.13 9.58
CA GLY A 83 2.75 -6.63 9.48
C GLY A 83 2.72 -8.07 9.00
N PRO A 84 2.02 -8.38 7.88
CA PRO A 84 1.92 -9.74 7.38
C PRO A 84 3.28 -10.38 7.10
N THR A 85 3.41 -11.64 7.50
CA THR A 85 4.62 -12.44 7.33
C THR A 85 4.52 -13.33 6.09
N MET A 86 5.67 -13.65 5.51
CA MET A 86 5.83 -14.59 4.40
C MET A 86 6.82 -15.68 4.81
N GLN A 87 6.36 -16.93 4.86
CA GLN A 87 7.16 -18.07 5.30
C GLN A 87 8.53 -18.12 4.61
N GLY A 88 9.60 -18.23 5.42
CA GLY A 88 10.98 -18.30 4.96
C GLY A 88 11.59 -16.96 4.51
N ARG A 89 10.80 -15.90 4.30
CA ARG A 89 11.29 -14.56 3.94
C ARG A 89 11.76 -13.80 5.18
N LEU A 90 12.68 -12.88 4.97
CA LEU A 90 13.11 -11.95 6.01
C LEU A 90 11.97 -11.01 6.40
N GLN A 91 11.88 -10.71 7.69
CA GLN A 91 11.07 -9.65 8.27
C GLN A 91 11.84 -8.99 9.40
N GLU A 92 12.53 -7.91 9.08
CA GLU A 92 13.49 -7.25 9.96
C GLU A 92 12.94 -5.98 10.62
N MET A 93 11.73 -5.58 10.23
CA MET A 93 10.95 -4.49 10.84
C MET A 93 11.71 -3.16 10.94
N GLY A 94 12.63 -2.90 10.00
CA GLY A 94 13.47 -1.70 10.00
C GLY A 94 14.43 -1.60 11.18
N SER A 95 14.78 -2.71 11.83
CA SER A 95 15.60 -2.76 13.04
C SER A 95 16.83 -3.66 12.87
N LEU A 96 17.99 -3.18 13.32
CA LEU A 96 19.20 -4.01 13.40
C LEU A 96 19.05 -5.15 14.41
N LEU A 97 18.21 -4.99 15.43
CA LEU A 97 17.90 -6.04 16.41
C LEU A 97 17.24 -7.26 15.75
N MET A 98 16.47 -7.03 14.66
CA MET A 98 15.75 -8.09 13.94
C MET A 98 16.51 -8.56 12.69
N ARG A 99 17.78 -8.18 12.54
CA ARG A 99 18.58 -8.58 11.38
C ARG A 99 18.65 -10.10 11.22
N GLY A 100 18.30 -10.58 10.03
CA GLY A 100 18.26 -12.01 9.71
C GLY A 100 17.02 -12.75 10.23
N ASN A 101 16.07 -12.07 10.89
CA ASN A 101 14.83 -12.70 11.32
C ASN A 101 14.02 -13.16 10.12
N ARG A 102 13.64 -14.44 10.11
CA ARG A 102 12.80 -15.05 9.06
C ARG A 102 11.47 -15.48 9.63
N ALA A 103 10.42 -15.22 8.88
CA ALA A 103 9.08 -15.64 9.25
C ALA A 103 8.94 -17.18 9.20
N SER A 104 8.35 -17.77 10.24
CA SER A 104 8.12 -19.22 10.34
C SER A 104 6.89 -19.67 9.55
N SER A 105 5.97 -18.75 9.25
CA SER A 105 4.71 -19.06 8.54
C SER A 105 4.21 -17.84 7.78
N ASP A 106 3.34 -18.08 6.79
CA ASP A 106 2.50 -17.03 6.20
C ASP A 106 1.42 -16.63 7.22
N THR A 107 1.09 -15.33 7.25
CA THR A 107 -0.16 -14.89 7.90
C THR A 107 -1.36 -15.21 7.01
N PHE A 108 -2.55 -15.22 7.60
CA PHE A 108 -3.80 -15.41 6.88
C PHE A 108 -3.95 -14.38 5.74
N LEU A 109 -3.62 -13.12 6.01
CA LEU A 109 -3.67 -12.06 5.01
C LEU A 109 -2.68 -12.29 3.86
N THR A 110 -1.48 -12.80 4.12
CA THR A 110 -0.53 -13.18 3.07
C THR A 110 -1.12 -14.26 2.15
N GLY A 111 -1.77 -15.27 2.73
CA GLY A 111 -2.51 -16.28 1.97
C GLY A 111 -3.62 -15.68 1.11
N LYS A 112 -4.38 -14.73 1.66
CA LYS A 112 -5.41 -13.99 0.91
C LYS A 112 -4.84 -13.19 -0.26
N MET A 113 -3.73 -12.50 -0.06
CA MET A 113 -3.04 -11.75 -1.13
C MET A 113 -2.60 -12.67 -2.27
N ARG A 114 -1.99 -13.82 -1.95
CA ARG A 114 -1.60 -14.83 -2.95
C ARG A 114 -2.82 -15.40 -3.68
N GLN A 115 -3.88 -15.70 -2.94
CA GLN A 115 -5.14 -16.22 -3.50
C GLN A 115 -5.82 -15.18 -4.40
N ALA A 116 -5.71 -13.90 -4.06
CA ALA A 116 -6.15 -12.79 -4.91
C ALA A 116 -5.33 -12.63 -6.21
N GLY A 117 -4.20 -13.31 -6.32
CA GLY A 117 -3.31 -13.25 -7.49
C GLY A 117 -2.23 -12.18 -7.40
N LEU A 118 -1.99 -11.61 -6.21
CA LEU A 118 -0.87 -10.69 -6.02
C LEU A 118 0.45 -11.46 -6.00
N ASN A 119 1.36 -11.08 -6.87
CA ASN A 119 2.72 -11.60 -6.91
C ASN A 119 3.61 -10.78 -5.97
N LEU A 120 3.99 -11.36 -4.83
CA LEU A 120 4.76 -10.71 -3.78
C LEU A 120 6.24 -10.68 -4.18
N ILE A 121 6.71 -9.60 -4.82
CA ILE A 121 8.03 -9.51 -5.47
C ILE A 121 9.13 -8.88 -4.62
N GLY A 122 8.86 -8.45 -3.39
CA GLY A 122 9.87 -7.86 -2.54
C GLY A 122 9.36 -7.20 -1.28
N ARG A 123 10.29 -6.64 -0.48
CA ARG A 123 10.00 -5.94 0.78
C ARG A 123 10.32 -4.45 0.67
N THR A 124 9.46 -3.62 1.27
CA THR A 124 9.66 -2.17 1.35
C THR A 124 10.10 -1.73 2.74
N THR A 125 10.78 -0.59 2.77
CA THR A 125 11.28 0.03 4.00
C THR A 125 10.18 0.43 4.96
N THR A 126 10.49 0.40 6.25
CA THR A 126 9.69 0.88 7.37
C THR A 126 10.63 1.47 8.43
N PRO A 127 10.26 2.50 9.20
CA PRO A 127 11.04 2.87 10.37
C PRO A 127 11.01 1.73 11.40
N GLU A 128 11.97 1.76 12.31
CA GLU A 128 12.14 0.74 13.33
C GLU A 128 10.83 0.44 14.06
N PHE A 129 10.36 -0.82 13.97
CA PHE A 129 9.09 -1.32 14.50
C PHE A 129 7.85 -0.49 14.11
N GLY A 130 7.97 0.39 13.13
CA GLY A 130 6.89 1.28 12.68
C GLY A 130 6.55 2.42 13.65
N VAL A 131 7.33 2.65 14.70
CA VAL A 131 7.02 3.62 15.75
C VAL A 131 7.52 5.04 15.45
N CYS A 132 8.53 5.19 14.59
CA CYS A 132 9.05 6.50 14.21
C CYS A 132 8.21 7.18 13.12
N SER A 133 8.33 8.51 13.03
CA SER A 133 7.59 9.34 12.08
C SER A 133 8.19 9.36 10.67
N SER A 134 9.41 8.86 10.49
CA SER A 134 10.11 8.74 9.20
C SER A 134 10.95 7.48 9.14
N ALA A 135 11.18 6.96 7.94
CA ALA A 135 12.10 5.83 7.69
C ALA A 135 13.51 6.35 7.40
N ASP A 136 14.05 7.12 8.33
CA ASP A 136 15.32 7.82 8.23
C ASP A 136 16.28 7.26 9.30
N ASN A 137 16.64 5.98 9.17
CA ASN A 137 17.69 5.37 9.97
C ASN A 137 18.98 5.23 9.11
N PRO A 138 19.95 6.16 9.20
CA PRO A 138 21.14 6.13 8.37
C PRO A 138 21.99 4.85 8.52
N ALA A 139 21.81 4.12 9.62
CA ALA A 139 22.50 2.83 9.83
C ALA A 139 21.90 1.70 8.98
N ILE A 140 20.69 1.88 8.44
CA ILE A 140 20.00 0.88 7.63
C ILE A 140 19.63 1.45 6.26
N TYR A 141 18.79 2.49 6.23
CA TYR A 141 18.36 3.19 5.02
C TYR A 141 17.71 4.54 5.35
N VAL A 142 17.67 5.42 4.36
CA VAL A 142 16.93 6.69 4.42
C VAL A 142 16.00 6.78 3.21
N THR A 143 14.70 6.57 3.44
CA THR A 143 13.70 6.56 2.36
C THR A 143 13.31 7.96 1.96
N ARG A 144 13.39 8.26 0.67
CA ARG A 144 13.18 9.58 0.08
C ARG A 144 11.85 9.71 -0.64
N ASN A 145 11.31 10.91 -0.61
CA ASN A 145 10.07 11.26 -1.30
C ASN A 145 10.32 11.38 -2.82
N PRO A 146 9.57 10.69 -3.68
CA PRO A 146 9.78 10.75 -5.13
C PRO A 146 9.50 12.11 -5.76
N TRP A 147 8.73 12.98 -5.11
CA TRP A 147 8.46 14.33 -5.60
C TRP A 147 9.63 15.30 -5.34
N ASN A 148 10.33 15.09 -4.22
CA ASN A 148 11.54 15.80 -3.88
C ASN A 148 12.37 14.97 -2.89
N THR A 149 13.53 14.51 -3.31
CA THR A 149 14.39 13.61 -2.52
C THR A 149 15.03 14.26 -1.28
N ASP A 150 14.89 15.56 -1.09
CA ASP A 150 15.31 16.24 0.15
C ASP A 150 14.32 16.00 1.30
N TYR A 151 13.12 15.50 0.98
CA TYR A 151 12.06 15.25 1.96
C TYR A 151 11.87 13.77 2.23
N THR A 152 11.32 13.49 3.41
CA THR A 152 10.89 12.15 3.81
C THR A 152 9.53 11.79 3.18
N THR A 153 9.26 10.50 3.04
CA THR A 153 7.94 9.95 2.70
C THR A 153 6.96 9.96 3.87
N CYS A 154 7.42 10.31 5.05
CA CYS A 154 6.71 10.28 6.33
C CYS A 154 6.12 8.91 6.71
N ARG A 155 6.05 8.66 8.03
CA ARG A 155 5.41 7.51 8.69
C ARG A 155 5.73 6.13 8.10
N SER A 156 5.11 5.06 8.69
CA SER A 156 5.83 3.80 8.67
C SER A 156 5.71 3.00 7.37
N SER A 157 4.80 3.29 6.46
CA SER A 157 4.74 2.64 5.13
C SER A 157 5.52 3.43 4.07
N ALA A 158 6.70 3.91 4.45
CA ALA A 158 7.53 4.82 3.68
C ALA A 158 7.89 4.27 2.29
N GLY A 159 8.49 3.09 2.24
CA GLY A 159 8.91 2.48 0.99
C GLY A 159 7.75 2.11 0.08
N SER A 160 6.65 1.58 0.65
CA SER A 160 5.45 1.26 -0.12
C SER A 160 4.89 2.51 -0.80
N ALA A 161 4.80 3.63 -0.07
CA ALA A 161 4.31 4.88 -0.62
C ALA A 161 5.24 5.46 -1.68
N ALA A 162 6.55 5.43 -1.45
CA ALA A 162 7.55 5.89 -2.42
C ALA A 162 7.47 5.11 -3.74
N MET A 163 7.41 3.77 -3.67
CA MET A 163 7.39 2.91 -4.86
C MET A 163 6.10 3.05 -5.67
N VAL A 164 4.95 3.22 -5.01
CA VAL A 164 3.67 3.47 -5.70
C VAL A 164 3.64 4.85 -6.34
N ALA A 165 4.07 5.89 -5.62
CA ALA A 165 4.12 7.26 -6.15
C ALA A 165 5.11 7.42 -7.29
N ALA A 166 6.26 6.74 -7.23
CA ALA A 166 7.25 6.69 -8.32
C ALA A 166 6.79 5.84 -9.53
N GLY A 167 5.66 5.14 -9.42
CA GLY A 167 5.15 4.28 -10.48
C GLY A 167 5.90 2.95 -10.65
N ALA A 168 6.73 2.55 -9.67
CA ALA A 168 7.45 1.28 -9.74
C ALA A 168 6.52 0.07 -9.66
N VAL A 169 5.49 0.16 -8.82
CA VAL A 169 4.38 -0.79 -8.74
C VAL A 169 3.05 -0.04 -8.64
N PRO A 170 1.94 -0.59 -9.15
CA PRO A 170 0.64 0.09 -9.06
C PRO A 170 0.07 0.13 -7.65
N ILE A 171 0.38 -0.88 -6.85
CA ILE A 171 -0.16 -1.08 -5.50
C ILE A 171 0.89 -1.76 -4.61
N ALA A 172 0.93 -1.42 -3.33
CA ALA A 172 1.84 -2.02 -2.34
C ALA A 172 1.19 -2.11 -0.96
N HIS A 173 1.57 -3.12 -0.17
CA HIS A 173 1.08 -3.32 1.19
C HIS A 173 1.48 -2.18 2.13
N SER A 174 0.60 -1.83 3.04
CA SER A 174 0.85 -0.85 4.11
C SER A 174 0.05 -1.14 5.38
N THR A 175 0.49 -0.58 6.50
CA THR A 175 -0.16 -0.71 7.81
C THR A 175 -0.43 0.65 8.43
N ASP A 176 -1.45 0.76 9.28
CA ASP A 176 -1.79 2.02 9.96
C ASP A 176 -2.19 1.78 11.41
N GLY A 177 -1.31 2.12 12.36
CA GLY A 177 -1.61 2.16 13.78
C GLY A 177 -1.82 3.60 14.28
N GLY A 178 -1.11 4.55 13.68
CA GLY A 178 -1.15 5.97 14.04
C GLY A 178 -1.08 6.90 12.83
N GLY A 179 -1.57 6.46 11.66
CA GLY A 179 -1.54 7.22 10.41
C GLY A 179 -0.63 6.64 9.33
N SER A 180 -0.07 5.43 9.52
CA SER A 180 0.97 4.90 8.64
C SER A 180 0.50 4.36 7.27
N ILE A 181 -0.79 4.40 6.95
CA ILE A 181 -1.35 4.34 5.58
C ILE A 181 -1.62 5.75 5.09
N ARG A 182 -2.39 6.51 5.86
CA ARG A 182 -2.99 7.80 5.48
C ARG A 182 -1.95 8.91 5.29
N ILE A 183 -0.99 9.01 6.21
CA ILE A 183 0.04 10.06 6.17
C ILE A 183 0.98 9.87 4.98
N PRO A 184 1.63 8.70 4.76
CA PRO A 184 2.45 8.52 3.58
C PRO A 184 1.65 8.63 2.27
N ALA A 185 0.37 8.23 2.24
CA ALA A 185 -0.48 8.46 1.08
C ALA A 185 -0.64 9.95 0.78
N GLY A 186 -1.00 10.76 1.78
CA GLY A 186 -1.17 12.20 1.62
C GLY A 186 0.11 12.95 1.23
N VAL A 187 1.27 12.53 1.78
CA VAL A 187 2.56 13.16 1.49
C VAL A 187 3.11 12.79 0.11
N ASN A 188 2.80 11.58 -0.38
CA ASN A 188 3.29 11.08 -1.66
C ASN A 188 2.26 11.16 -2.80
N GLY A 189 1.02 11.63 -2.54
CA GLY A 189 -0.02 11.75 -3.56
C GLY A 189 -0.68 10.44 -3.95
N ASN A 190 -0.66 9.45 -3.06
CA ASN A 190 -1.31 8.15 -3.23
C ASN A 190 -2.72 8.12 -2.63
N ILE A 191 -3.46 7.07 -2.93
CA ILE A 191 -4.67 6.67 -2.20
C ILE A 191 -4.25 5.77 -1.04
N GLY A 192 -4.69 6.14 0.18
CA GLY A 192 -4.43 5.36 1.39
C GLY A 192 -5.67 5.29 2.27
N LEU A 193 -6.39 4.18 2.19
CA LEU A 193 -7.60 3.93 2.97
C LEU A 193 -7.27 3.17 4.26
N LYS A 194 -7.49 3.80 5.42
CA LYS A 194 -7.53 3.08 6.68
C LYS A 194 -8.93 2.50 6.88
N VAL A 195 -9.09 1.23 6.60
CA VAL A 195 -10.35 0.51 6.85
C VAL A 195 -10.68 0.43 8.35
N SER A 196 -11.90 0.04 8.67
CA SER A 196 -12.31 -0.27 10.03
C SER A 196 -11.60 -1.52 10.56
N ARG A 197 -11.52 -1.65 11.88
CA ARG A 197 -11.05 -2.88 12.53
C ARG A 197 -11.91 -4.07 12.11
N GLY A 198 -11.31 -5.25 12.03
CA GLY A 198 -11.99 -6.48 11.65
C GLY A 198 -12.20 -6.65 10.13
N VAL A 199 -11.80 -5.70 9.28
CA VAL A 199 -11.88 -5.88 7.82
C VAL A 199 -10.81 -6.85 7.31
N PHE A 200 -9.60 -6.75 7.81
CA PHE A 200 -8.51 -7.68 7.51
C PHE A 200 -8.11 -8.45 8.77
N SER A 201 -7.86 -9.74 8.62
CA SER A 201 -7.32 -10.58 9.69
C SER A 201 -5.85 -10.26 9.96
N LEU A 202 -5.48 -10.31 11.23
CA LEU A 202 -4.10 -10.19 11.72
C LEU A 202 -3.53 -11.54 12.19
N ALA A 203 -4.31 -12.61 12.09
CA ALA A 203 -3.92 -13.95 12.53
C ALA A 203 -2.72 -14.50 11.71
N PRO A 204 -1.88 -15.36 12.30
CA PRO A 204 -1.93 -15.82 13.70
C PRO A 204 -1.11 -14.96 14.67
N HIS A 205 -0.38 -13.96 14.19
CA HIS A 205 0.66 -13.27 14.96
C HIS A 205 0.15 -12.12 15.85
N MET A 206 -1.04 -11.60 15.58
CA MET A 206 -1.66 -10.58 16.41
C MET A 206 -3.01 -11.09 16.89
N SER A 207 -3.16 -11.21 18.21
CA SER A 207 -4.45 -11.48 18.83
C SER A 207 -5.34 -10.24 18.80
N ASP A 208 -6.63 -10.43 18.99
CA ASP A 208 -7.64 -9.36 19.05
C ASP A 208 -7.29 -8.27 20.07
N LEU A 209 -6.59 -8.62 21.16
CA LEU A 209 -6.19 -7.68 22.20
C LEU A 209 -5.06 -6.75 21.78
N THR A 210 -4.11 -7.23 20.98
CA THR A 210 -2.96 -6.44 20.49
C THR A 210 -3.24 -5.80 19.15
N GLY A 211 -4.17 -6.33 18.37
CA GLY A 211 -4.55 -5.87 17.03
C GLY A 211 -5.45 -4.63 16.99
N LEU A 212 -5.92 -4.15 18.14
CA LEU A 212 -6.94 -3.09 18.20
C LEU A 212 -6.54 -1.77 17.55
N VAL A 213 -5.25 -1.48 17.41
CA VAL A 213 -4.74 -0.22 16.88
C VAL A 213 -4.22 -0.37 15.47
N SER A 214 -3.60 -1.52 15.14
CA SER A 214 -2.95 -1.74 13.85
C SER A 214 -3.94 -2.27 12.81
N ILE A 215 -4.02 -1.58 11.67
CA ILE A 215 -4.85 -1.96 10.54
C ILE A 215 -3.95 -2.24 9.33
N GLN A 216 -4.30 -3.25 8.56
CA GLN A 216 -3.66 -3.56 7.28
C GLN A 216 -4.38 -2.86 6.14
N GLY A 217 -3.67 -2.65 5.02
CA GLY A 217 -4.22 -2.04 3.82
C GLY A 217 -3.18 -1.93 2.72
N CYS A 218 -3.38 -0.98 1.83
CA CYS A 218 -2.45 -0.73 0.73
C CYS A 218 -2.25 0.76 0.45
N GLN A 219 -1.18 1.05 -0.27
CA GLN A 219 -0.98 2.26 -1.06
C GLN A 219 -1.37 1.93 -2.50
N SER A 220 -2.09 2.80 -3.17
CA SER A 220 -2.41 2.67 -4.60
C SER A 220 -2.46 4.02 -5.29
N ARG A 221 -2.53 4.02 -6.63
CA ARG A 221 -2.72 5.27 -7.39
C ARG A 221 -4.20 5.55 -7.67
N THR A 222 -5.08 4.53 -7.56
CA THR A 222 -6.49 4.67 -7.88
C THR A 222 -7.39 4.12 -6.78
N VAL A 223 -8.57 4.71 -6.63
CA VAL A 223 -9.62 4.21 -5.72
C VAL A 223 -10.07 2.80 -6.15
N ARG A 224 -10.08 2.52 -7.47
CA ARG A 224 -10.44 1.23 -8.03
C ARG A 224 -9.50 0.12 -7.54
N ASP A 225 -8.19 0.35 -7.51
CA ASP A 225 -7.22 -0.60 -6.98
C ASP A 225 -7.40 -0.85 -5.49
N THR A 226 -7.63 0.22 -4.72
CA THR A 226 -7.91 0.09 -3.28
C THR A 226 -9.18 -0.72 -3.03
N ALA A 227 -10.26 -0.46 -3.75
CA ALA A 227 -11.52 -1.19 -3.64
C ALA A 227 -11.33 -2.69 -3.98
N ALA A 228 -10.62 -2.98 -5.08
CA ALA A 228 -10.30 -4.33 -5.51
C ALA A 228 -9.45 -5.08 -4.46
N PHE A 229 -8.47 -4.41 -3.86
CA PHE A 229 -7.64 -4.99 -2.80
C PHE A 229 -8.48 -5.33 -1.55
N VAL A 230 -9.35 -4.41 -1.12
CA VAL A 230 -10.22 -4.65 0.04
C VAL A 230 -11.14 -5.84 -0.24
N ASP A 231 -11.81 -5.87 -1.40
CA ASP A 231 -12.73 -6.96 -1.74
C ASP A 231 -12.04 -8.33 -1.80
N ALA A 232 -10.83 -8.39 -2.37
CA ALA A 232 -10.11 -9.63 -2.56
C ALA A 232 -9.46 -10.17 -1.26
N CYS A 233 -9.05 -9.28 -0.36
CA CYS A 233 -8.22 -9.65 0.80
C CYS A 233 -8.97 -9.60 2.14
N ARG A 234 -10.18 -9.01 2.21
CA ARG A 234 -10.97 -8.92 3.43
C ARG A 234 -11.43 -10.30 3.94
N GLY A 235 -11.73 -10.37 5.21
CA GLY A 235 -12.35 -11.52 5.87
C GLY A 235 -11.57 -11.97 7.11
N PRO A 236 -12.27 -12.62 8.07
CA PRO A 236 -11.67 -13.17 9.27
C PRO A 236 -10.92 -14.45 8.96
N ALA A 237 -9.88 -14.74 9.75
CA ALA A 237 -9.32 -16.07 9.82
C ALA A 237 -10.24 -17.00 10.63
N PRO A 238 -10.18 -18.31 10.40
CA PRO A 238 -10.91 -19.26 11.23
C PRO A 238 -10.55 -19.10 12.71
N GLY A 239 -11.57 -18.99 13.57
CA GLY A 239 -11.40 -18.85 15.02
C GLY A 239 -11.09 -17.43 15.52
N GLU A 240 -11.10 -16.43 14.66
CA GLU A 240 -10.92 -15.03 15.04
C GLU A 240 -12.17 -14.51 15.78
N LEU A 241 -11.96 -13.89 16.95
CA LEU A 241 -13.06 -13.42 17.82
C LEU A 241 -13.57 -12.03 17.45
N MET A 242 -12.80 -11.27 16.66
CA MET A 242 -13.18 -9.91 16.26
C MET A 242 -14.40 -9.93 15.36
N PRO A 243 -15.44 -9.14 15.65
CA PRO A 243 -16.57 -9.03 14.75
C PRO A 243 -16.12 -8.55 13.37
N PHE A 244 -16.44 -9.34 12.37
CA PHE A 244 -16.18 -9.00 10.97
C PHE A 244 -17.42 -8.33 10.37
N TRP A 245 -17.21 -7.11 9.86
CA TRP A 245 -18.24 -6.40 9.13
C TRP A 245 -18.12 -6.70 7.64
N THR A 246 -19.19 -7.16 7.04
CA THR A 246 -19.28 -7.40 5.60
C THR A 246 -20.05 -6.29 4.94
N ALA A 247 -19.47 -5.63 3.95
CA ALA A 247 -20.21 -4.69 3.10
C ALA A 247 -21.34 -5.45 2.37
N PRO A 248 -22.50 -4.81 2.18
CA PRO A 248 -23.66 -5.43 1.53
C PRO A 248 -23.39 -5.84 0.07
N GLU A 249 -22.38 -5.24 -0.54
CA GLU A 249 -21.94 -5.52 -1.90
C GLU A 249 -20.42 -5.27 -2.02
N PRO A 250 -19.76 -5.72 -3.13
CA PRO A 250 -18.35 -5.44 -3.35
C PRO A 250 -18.06 -3.93 -3.47
N TYR A 251 -16.98 -3.48 -2.87
CA TYR A 251 -16.53 -2.08 -2.98
C TYR A 251 -16.25 -1.68 -4.44
N GLN A 252 -15.77 -2.63 -5.26
CA GLN A 252 -15.55 -2.39 -6.69
C GLN A 252 -16.85 -2.00 -7.44
N GLU A 253 -18.01 -2.49 -7.00
CA GLU A 253 -19.29 -2.08 -7.55
C GLU A 253 -19.76 -0.74 -6.98
N MET A 254 -19.50 -0.51 -5.68
CA MET A 254 -19.85 0.74 -5.02
C MET A 254 -19.15 1.96 -5.64
N VAL A 255 -17.87 1.84 -5.99
CA VAL A 255 -17.08 2.96 -6.55
C VAL A 255 -17.44 3.31 -7.99
N LYS A 256 -18.24 2.51 -8.68
CA LYS A 256 -18.76 2.81 -10.04
C LYS A 256 -19.95 3.77 -10.03
N ARG A 257 -20.58 3.95 -8.88
CA ARG A 257 -21.78 4.77 -8.74
C ARG A 257 -21.45 6.20 -8.36
N ASP A 258 -22.20 7.12 -8.90
CA ASP A 258 -22.17 8.53 -8.44
C ASP A 258 -22.65 8.57 -6.98
N PRO A 259 -21.85 9.07 -6.03
CA PRO A 259 -22.24 9.20 -4.63
C PRO A 259 -23.33 10.27 -4.42
N GLY A 260 -23.71 11.01 -5.44
CA GLY A 260 -24.65 12.11 -5.37
C GLY A 260 -24.09 13.30 -4.57
N ARG A 261 -25.01 14.12 -4.06
CA ARG A 261 -24.65 15.31 -3.28
C ARG A 261 -24.43 14.96 -1.82
N LEU A 262 -23.17 15.02 -1.38
CA LEU A 262 -22.78 14.77 0.00
C LEU A 262 -22.76 16.05 0.84
N LYS A 263 -23.17 15.94 2.11
CA LYS A 263 -22.94 16.97 3.14
C LYS A 263 -21.62 16.68 3.82
N ILE A 264 -20.64 17.57 3.65
CA ILE A 264 -19.30 17.42 4.21
C ILE A 264 -19.13 18.44 5.33
N ALA A 265 -18.81 17.94 6.54
CA ALA A 265 -18.38 18.79 7.66
C ALA A 265 -16.88 19.08 7.51
N LEU A 266 -16.51 20.34 7.58
CA LEU A 266 -15.11 20.79 7.57
C LEU A 266 -14.79 21.41 8.92
N SER A 267 -13.75 20.92 9.59
CA SER A 267 -13.22 21.51 10.82
C SER A 267 -11.76 21.91 10.64
N HIS A 268 -11.43 23.16 10.94
CA HIS A 268 -10.06 23.67 10.96
C HIS A 268 -9.50 23.78 12.39
N GLN A 269 -10.25 23.32 13.36
CA GLN A 269 -9.86 23.38 14.78
C GLN A 269 -9.94 22.00 15.41
N TRP A 270 -8.91 21.65 16.16
CA TRP A 270 -8.90 20.49 17.05
C TRP A 270 -8.48 20.99 18.44
N GLY A 271 -9.47 21.29 19.27
CA GLY A 271 -9.23 22.01 20.53
C GLY A 271 -8.58 23.37 20.24
N ASP A 272 -7.48 23.67 20.92
CA ASP A 272 -6.70 24.90 20.72
C ASP A 272 -5.71 24.83 19.55
N TYR A 273 -5.59 23.67 18.88
CA TYR A 273 -4.68 23.50 17.76
C TYR A 273 -5.29 24.05 16.48
N ARG A 274 -4.60 25.01 15.88
CA ARG A 274 -4.93 25.55 14.54
C ARG A 274 -3.83 25.18 13.57
N ASP A 275 -4.20 24.73 12.39
CA ASP A 275 -3.27 24.50 11.30
C ASP A 275 -2.47 25.78 10.97
N ALA A 276 -1.17 25.65 10.74
CA ALA A 276 -0.31 26.75 10.35
C ALA A 276 -0.78 27.44 9.05
N ALA A 277 -1.37 26.67 8.13
CA ALA A 277 -1.95 27.18 6.91
C ALA A 277 -3.18 28.05 7.17
N ASP A 278 -4.00 27.73 8.19
CA ASP A 278 -5.16 28.52 8.61
C ASP A 278 -4.74 29.83 9.26
N ARG A 279 -3.66 29.83 10.04
CA ARG A 279 -3.07 31.06 10.59
C ARG A 279 -2.58 32.03 9.52
N CYS A 280 -2.08 31.50 8.41
CA CYS A 280 -1.66 32.30 7.27
C CYS A 280 -2.84 32.86 6.47
N ARG A 281 -3.94 32.11 6.36
CA ARG A 281 -5.18 32.52 5.67
C ARG A 281 -5.99 33.57 6.42
N THR A 282 -6.14 33.40 7.74
CA THR A 282 -6.84 34.39 8.58
C THR A 282 -6.12 35.72 8.62
N ARG A 283 -4.77 35.73 8.56
CA ARG A 283 -4.00 36.99 8.46
C ARG A 283 -4.18 37.74 7.11
N LYS A 284 -4.56 37.04 6.04
CA LYS A 284 -4.74 37.64 4.69
C LYS A 284 -6.19 37.91 4.30
N GLY A 285 -7.16 37.68 5.20
CA GLY A 285 -8.57 38.03 4.96
C GLY A 285 -9.24 37.37 3.76
N ARG A 286 -8.66 36.33 3.17
CA ARG A 286 -9.25 35.60 2.05
C ARG A 286 -10.01 34.38 2.52
N ALA A 287 -11.33 34.49 2.57
CA ALA A 287 -12.20 33.28 2.57
C ALA A 287 -11.95 32.50 1.27
N LEU A 288 -11.66 31.21 1.37
CA LEU A 288 -11.64 30.34 0.18
C LEU A 288 -13.05 30.33 -0.42
N PRO A 289 -13.18 30.51 -1.74
CA PRO A 289 -14.47 30.33 -2.40
C PRO A 289 -14.94 28.90 -2.14
N ARG A 290 -16.20 28.76 -1.69
CA ARG A 290 -16.88 27.47 -1.39
C ARG A 290 -16.84 26.45 -2.54
N ARG A 291 -16.36 26.85 -3.72
CA ARG A 291 -16.25 26.01 -4.94
C ARG A 291 -14.97 25.17 -5.07
N GLN A 292 -13.95 25.36 -4.23
CA GLN A 292 -12.69 24.59 -4.35
C GLN A 292 -12.57 23.37 -3.44
N ILE A 293 -13.57 23.11 -2.59
CA ILE A 293 -13.62 21.93 -1.72
C ILE A 293 -14.48 20.80 -2.34
N GLY A 294 -14.82 20.88 -3.59
CA GLY A 294 -15.86 20.09 -4.21
C GLY A 294 -15.43 19.00 -5.19
N ARG A 295 -14.18 18.60 -5.21
CA ARG A 295 -13.75 17.39 -5.94
C ARG A 295 -12.63 16.69 -5.18
N ALA A 296 -13.00 16.01 -4.10
CA ALA A 296 -12.31 14.79 -3.79
C ALA A 296 -12.68 13.85 -4.94
N HIS A 297 -11.73 13.49 -5.78
CA HIS A 297 -11.93 12.40 -6.72
C HIS A 297 -12.09 11.14 -5.86
N VAL A 298 -13.32 10.66 -5.72
CA VAL A 298 -13.68 9.35 -5.22
C VAL A 298 -13.45 8.36 -6.33
#